data_e91d8882f06ef2799724458a862932dc
#
_entry.id   e91d8882f06ef2799724458a862932dc
#
_cell.length_a   1.000
_cell.length_b   1.000
_cell.length_c   1.000
_cell.angle_alpha   90.00
_cell.angle_beta   90.00
_cell.angle_gamma   90.00
#
_symmetry.space_group_name_H-M   'P 1'
#
loop_
_entity.id
_entity.type
_entity.pdbx_description
1 polymer ?
#
loop_
_entity_poly.entity_id
_entity_poly.type
_entity_poly.pdbx_seq_one_letter_code
_entity_poly.pdbx_strand_id
1 'polypeptide(L)'
;MTADFDKTYTDWSIDVGTYKYEGITLNEVEQNLYAIQDQEQDFVVISPSNAISIDNKQYNFVQVCSDQDTDLLHIEISVTNNGDRGAIIYGKNEQGPQEVLKIIEDFIVHNKMPALDSWEIVLDLRPKMESYVKDSEND
;
A
#
# COMPACT_ATOMS: atom_id res chain seq x y z
N MET A 1 21.20 -4.29 -10.79
CA MET A 1 20.39 -4.59 -12.00
C MET A 1 19.06 -3.86 -11.89
N THR A 2 18.70 -3.11 -12.91
CA THR A 2 17.43 -2.39 -12.94
C THR A 2 16.29 -3.32 -13.34
N ALA A 3 15.11 -3.10 -12.77
CA ALA A 3 13.93 -3.84 -13.14
C ALA A 3 13.48 -3.47 -14.56
N ASP A 4 12.84 -4.41 -15.23
CA ASP A 4 12.27 -4.21 -16.55
C ASP A 4 10.92 -3.50 -16.41
N PHE A 5 10.86 -2.24 -16.79
CA PHE A 5 9.66 -1.42 -16.65
C PHE A 5 8.55 -1.80 -17.65
N ASP A 6 8.89 -2.52 -18.71
CA ASP A 6 7.92 -2.96 -19.71
C ASP A 6 7.34 -4.35 -19.43
N LYS A 7 7.92 -5.06 -18.46
CA LYS A 7 7.42 -6.38 -18.09
C LYS A 7 6.05 -6.29 -17.44
N THR A 8 5.13 -7.17 -17.84
CA THR A 8 3.81 -7.26 -17.24
C THR A 8 3.83 -8.24 -16.08
N TYR A 9 3.42 -7.76 -14.91
CA TYR A 9 3.29 -8.57 -13.70
C TYR A 9 1.83 -8.99 -13.57
N THR A 10 1.53 -10.22 -13.96
CA THR A 10 0.16 -10.71 -14.13
C THR A 10 -0.57 -10.97 -12.82
N ASP A 11 0.18 -11.17 -11.72
CA ASP A 11 -0.41 -11.42 -10.40
C ASP A 11 -0.66 -10.14 -9.60
N TRP A 12 -0.63 -9.00 -10.27
CA TRP A 12 -0.81 -7.69 -9.67
C TRP A 12 -1.89 -6.91 -10.37
N SER A 13 -2.54 -6.01 -9.63
CA SER A 13 -3.59 -5.15 -10.17
C SER A 13 -3.42 -3.70 -9.76
N ILE A 14 -4.00 -2.82 -10.57
CA ILE A 14 -4.12 -1.38 -10.30
C ILE A 14 -5.60 -1.04 -10.22
N ASP A 15 -5.97 -0.30 -9.16
CA ASP A 15 -7.33 0.21 -8.96
C ASP A 15 -7.24 1.72 -8.78
N VAL A 16 -7.93 2.46 -9.62
CA VAL A 16 -7.98 3.93 -9.56
C VAL A 16 -9.38 4.45 -9.18
N GLY A 17 -10.26 3.56 -8.72
CA GLY A 17 -11.60 3.90 -8.28
C GLY A 17 -12.64 3.79 -9.38
N THR A 18 -12.37 4.35 -10.55
CA THR A 18 -13.29 4.28 -11.70
C THR A 18 -13.18 2.97 -12.45
N TYR A 19 -12.03 2.36 -12.42
CA TYR A 19 -11.80 1.03 -12.99
C TYR A 19 -10.64 0.33 -12.28
N LYS A 20 -10.61 -0.98 -12.44
CA LYS A 20 -9.55 -1.84 -11.94
C LYS A 20 -9.14 -2.79 -13.04
N TYR A 21 -7.85 -3.01 -13.22
CA TYR A 21 -7.35 -3.97 -14.19
C TYR A 21 -6.19 -4.78 -13.63
N GLU A 22 -6.05 -6.00 -14.15
CA GLU A 22 -5.03 -6.95 -13.76
C GLU A 22 -3.90 -6.96 -14.79
N GLY A 23 -2.69 -7.29 -14.32
CA GLY A 23 -1.51 -7.25 -15.16
C GLY A 23 -0.99 -5.82 -15.28
N ILE A 24 0.10 -5.52 -14.58
CA ILE A 24 0.63 -4.16 -14.51
C ILE A 24 2.09 -4.12 -14.92
N THR A 25 2.53 -2.96 -15.42
CA THR A 25 3.93 -2.68 -15.66
C THR A 25 4.39 -1.59 -14.70
N LEU A 26 5.69 -1.52 -14.44
CA LEU A 26 6.25 -0.43 -13.64
C LEU A 26 6.08 0.92 -14.32
N ASN A 27 6.05 0.95 -15.67
CA ASN A 27 5.73 2.17 -16.41
C ASN A 27 4.34 2.69 -16.06
N GLU A 28 3.34 1.81 -15.97
CA GLU A 28 2.00 2.20 -15.58
C GLU A 28 1.94 2.72 -14.14
N VAL A 29 2.67 2.07 -13.23
CA VAL A 29 2.79 2.54 -11.85
C VAL A 29 3.36 3.96 -11.84
N GLU A 30 4.47 4.18 -12.53
CA GLU A 30 5.10 5.49 -12.58
C GLU A 30 4.17 6.57 -13.13
N GLN A 31 3.47 6.27 -14.22
CA GLN A 31 2.51 7.20 -14.81
C GLN A 31 1.40 7.59 -13.82
N ASN A 32 0.89 6.62 -13.06
CA ASN A 32 -0.13 6.88 -12.05
C ASN A 32 0.40 7.78 -10.92
N LEU A 33 1.64 7.58 -10.49
CA LEU A 33 2.23 8.38 -9.42
C LEU A 33 2.36 9.85 -9.85
N TYR A 34 2.81 10.10 -11.07
CA TYR A 34 2.91 11.46 -11.57
C TYR A 34 1.53 12.10 -11.83
N ALA A 35 0.55 11.31 -12.26
CA ALA A 35 -0.82 11.80 -12.43
C ALA A 35 -1.43 12.25 -11.09
N ILE A 36 -1.13 11.52 -10.01
CA ILE A 36 -1.57 11.91 -8.66
C ILE A 36 -0.87 13.21 -8.24
N GLN A 37 0.44 13.29 -8.45
CA GLN A 37 1.21 14.49 -8.11
C GLN A 37 0.69 15.73 -8.86
N ASP A 38 0.31 15.55 -10.12
CA ASP A 38 -0.22 16.63 -10.96
C ASP A 38 -1.70 16.90 -10.73
N GLN A 39 -2.31 16.21 -9.76
CA GLN A 39 -3.72 16.33 -9.40
C GLN A 39 -4.70 15.96 -10.52
N GLU A 40 -4.24 15.13 -11.45
CA GLU A 40 -5.07 14.57 -12.51
C GLU A 40 -5.78 13.30 -12.08
N GLN A 41 -5.37 12.73 -10.95
CA GLN A 41 -5.90 11.48 -10.41
C GLN A 41 -5.88 11.56 -8.89
N ASP A 42 -6.90 10.98 -8.24
CA ASP A 42 -7.05 11.09 -6.79
C ASP A 42 -6.18 10.08 -6.03
N PHE A 43 -6.13 8.85 -6.49
CA PHE A 43 -5.38 7.80 -5.81
C PHE A 43 -5.11 6.62 -6.74
N VAL A 44 -4.23 5.72 -6.29
CA VAL A 44 -4.04 4.42 -6.93
C VAL A 44 -3.82 3.38 -5.82
N VAL A 45 -4.44 2.21 -5.99
CA VAL A 45 -4.20 1.05 -5.13
C VAL A 45 -3.52 -0.02 -5.96
N ILE A 46 -2.37 -0.50 -5.47
CA ILE A 46 -1.60 -1.55 -6.13
C ILE A 46 -1.62 -2.75 -5.20
N SER A 47 -2.14 -3.86 -5.70
CA SER A 47 -2.33 -5.05 -4.88
C SER A 47 -1.95 -6.33 -5.62
N PRO A 48 -1.34 -7.29 -4.91
CA PRO A 48 -1.14 -8.62 -5.44
C PRO A 48 -2.45 -9.41 -5.44
N SER A 49 -2.52 -10.45 -6.25
CA SER A 49 -3.68 -11.37 -6.27
C SER A 49 -3.89 -12.02 -4.91
N ASN A 50 -2.79 -12.33 -4.22
CA ASN A 50 -2.80 -12.85 -2.85
C ASN A 50 -1.78 -12.07 -2.04
N ALA A 51 -2.07 -11.83 -0.76
CA ALA A 51 -1.16 -11.11 0.11
C ALA A 51 0.24 -11.74 0.08
N ILE A 52 1.26 -10.88 0.14
CA ILE A 52 2.65 -11.31 0.09
C ILE A 52 3.18 -11.45 1.51
N SER A 53 3.71 -12.64 1.83
CA SER A 53 4.29 -12.92 3.15
C SER A 53 5.76 -12.53 3.19
N ILE A 54 6.12 -11.65 4.12
CA ILE A 54 7.50 -11.23 4.38
C ILE A 54 7.67 -11.17 5.90
N ASP A 55 8.62 -11.92 6.45
CA ASP A 55 8.96 -11.89 7.89
C ASP A 55 7.75 -12.06 8.82
N ASN A 56 6.89 -13.04 8.53
CA ASN A 56 5.69 -13.36 9.32
C ASN A 56 4.62 -12.25 9.28
N LYS A 57 4.66 -11.41 8.28
CA LYS A 57 3.64 -10.39 8.03
C LYS A 57 3.08 -10.59 6.64
N GLN A 58 1.82 -10.29 6.47
CA GLN A 58 1.17 -10.33 5.15
C GLN A 58 0.92 -8.90 4.70
N TYR A 59 1.47 -8.56 3.53
CA TYR A 59 1.29 -7.25 2.92
C TYR A 59 0.18 -7.35 1.90
N ASN A 60 -0.87 -6.56 2.11
CA ASN A 60 -2.12 -6.70 1.35
C ASN A 60 -2.18 -5.78 0.14
N PHE A 61 -1.74 -4.54 0.30
CA PHE A 61 -1.74 -3.56 -0.79
C PHE A 61 -0.91 -2.32 -0.41
N VAL A 62 -0.62 -1.53 -1.43
CA VAL A 62 -0.05 -0.18 -1.28
C VAL A 62 -1.04 0.78 -1.92
N GLN A 63 -1.37 1.85 -1.22
CA GLN A 63 -2.24 2.91 -1.73
C GLN A 63 -1.47 4.23 -1.71
N VAL A 64 -1.64 5.02 -2.76
CA VAL A 64 -0.98 6.32 -2.88
C VAL A 64 -2.02 7.37 -3.22
N CYS A 65 -1.95 8.50 -2.55
CA CYS A 65 -2.78 9.67 -2.85
C CYS A 65 -1.93 10.93 -2.75
N SER A 66 -2.52 12.06 -3.06
CA SER A 66 -1.88 13.35 -2.92
C SER A 66 -1.72 13.71 -1.43
N ASP A 67 -0.57 14.25 -1.08
CA ASP A 67 -0.37 14.92 0.20
C ASP A 67 -0.90 16.35 0.03
N GLN A 68 -2.03 16.65 0.63
CA GLN A 68 -2.74 17.91 0.37
C GLN A 68 -2.00 19.16 0.83
N ASP A 69 -1.05 19.01 1.75
CA ASP A 69 -0.31 20.13 2.29
C ASP A 69 0.97 20.44 1.51
N THR A 70 1.34 19.56 0.57
CA THR A 70 2.57 19.70 -0.22
C THR A 70 2.30 19.27 -1.66
N ASP A 71 3.29 19.44 -2.54
CA ASP A 71 3.24 18.91 -3.91
C ASP A 71 3.73 17.46 -3.99
N LEU A 72 3.79 16.79 -2.85
CA LEU A 72 4.31 15.43 -2.75
C LEU A 72 3.18 14.43 -2.56
N LEU A 73 3.54 13.18 -2.32
CA LEU A 73 2.60 12.08 -2.21
C LEU A 73 2.50 11.55 -0.78
N HIS A 74 1.35 10.95 -0.48
CA HIS A 74 1.11 10.18 0.73
C HIS A 74 1.00 8.72 0.34
N ILE A 75 1.78 7.85 0.99
CA ILE A 75 1.75 6.41 0.74
C ILE A 75 1.22 5.68 1.96
N GLU A 76 0.37 4.68 1.73
CA GLU A 76 -0.16 3.79 2.78
C GLU A 76 0.14 2.34 2.42
N ILE A 77 0.49 1.56 3.43
CA ILE A 77 0.77 0.13 3.29
C ILE A 77 -0.10 -0.63 4.28
N SER A 78 -0.87 -1.60 3.77
CA SER A 78 -1.72 -2.45 4.59
C SER A 78 -0.99 -3.74 4.96
N VAL A 79 -0.89 -4.01 6.25
CA VAL A 79 -0.14 -5.14 6.79
C VAL A 79 -1.01 -5.91 7.78
N THR A 80 -1.04 -7.23 7.64
CA THR A 80 -1.63 -8.12 8.65
C THR A 80 -0.49 -8.88 9.32
N ASN A 81 -0.31 -8.66 10.62
CA ASN A 81 0.71 -9.37 11.38
C ASN A 81 0.28 -10.82 11.61
N ASN A 82 1.25 -11.69 11.77
CA ASN A 82 0.99 -13.11 12.00
C ASN A 82 0.09 -13.30 13.24
N GLY A 83 -1.02 -14.00 13.04
CA GLY A 83 -1.98 -14.26 14.13
C GLY A 83 -3.04 -13.19 14.31
N ASP A 84 -2.91 -12.03 13.66
CA ASP A 84 -3.90 -10.97 13.75
C ASP A 84 -5.09 -11.23 12.81
N ARG A 85 -6.26 -10.79 13.22
CA ARG A 85 -7.49 -10.92 12.42
C ARG A 85 -7.79 -9.71 11.55
N GLY A 86 -7.05 -8.64 11.70
CA GLY A 86 -7.25 -7.43 10.92
C GLY A 86 -5.94 -6.77 10.58
N ALA A 87 -5.98 -5.93 9.57
CA ALA A 87 -4.80 -5.23 9.09
C ALA A 87 -4.56 -3.94 9.86
N ILE A 88 -3.32 -3.49 9.83
CA ILE A 88 -2.92 -2.14 10.24
C ILE A 88 -2.50 -1.42 8.97
N ILE A 89 -2.98 -0.19 8.80
CA ILE A 89 -2.57 0.64 7.67
C ILE A 89 -1.58 1.68 8.18
N TYR A 90 -0.36 1.60 7.68
CA TYR A 90 0.72 2.54 7.98
C TYR A 90 0.80 3.58 6.87
N GLY A 91 1.06 4.83 7.25
CA GLY A 91 1.15 5.91 6.28
C GLY A 91 2.38 6.77 6.47
N LYS A 92 2.82 7.38 5.38
CA LYS A 92 3.94 8.29 5.36
C LYS A 92 3.68 9.42 4.36
N ASN A 93 3.88 10.65 4.82
CA ASN A 93 3.70 11.86 4.02
C ASN A 93 5.00 12.31 3.36
N GLU A 94 4.89 13.30 2.50
CA GLU A 94 6.03 14.02 1.90
C GLU A 94 6.95 13.11 1.09
N GLN A 95 6.36 12.18 0.32
CA GLN A 95 7.12 11.25 -0.51
C GLN A 95 7.11 11.71 -1.97
N GLY A 96 8.29 11.76 -2.59
CA GLY A 96 8.39 12.04 -4.02
C GLY A 96 7.94 10.83 -4.85
N PRO A 97 7.52 11.04 -6.11
CA PRO A 97 7.10 9.92 -6.96
C PRO A 97 8.17 8.83 -7.12
N GLN A 98 9.43 9.20 -7.21
CA GLN A 98 10.50 8.21 -7.37
C GLN A 98 10.75 7.42 -6.08
N GLU A 99 10.58 8.04 -4.92
CA GLU A 99 10.67 7.35 -3.63
C GLU A 99 9.56 6.31 -3.49
N VAL A 100 8.34 6.70 -3.84
CA VAL A 100 7.18 5.80 -3.82
C VAL A 100 7.35 4.68 -4.84
N LEU A 101 7.80 5.01 -6.05
CA LEU A 101 8.05 4.03 -7.10
C LEU A 101 9.05 2.97 -6.63
N LYS A 102 10.10 3.38 -5.94
CA LYS A 102 11.10 2.45 -5.41
C LYS A 102 10.49 1.47 -4.42
N ILE A 103 9.63 1.95 -3.54
CA ILE A 103 8.94 1.09 -2.57
C ILE A 103 8.06 0.07 -3.30
N ILE A 104 7.30 0.52 -4.28
CA ILE A 104 6.41 -0.36 -5.05
C ILE A 104 7.22 -1.36 -5.89
N GLU A 105 8.29 -0.90 -6.54
CA GLU A 105 9.18 -1.78 -7.29
C GLU A 105 9.76 -2.88 -6.40
N ASP A 106 10.27 -2.50 -5.22
CA ASP A 106 10.82 -3.48 -4.28
C ASP A 106 9.76 -4.50 -3.85
N PHE A 107 8.54 -4.06 -3.65
CA PHE A 107 7.44 -4.94 -3.29
C PHE A 107 7.11 -5.92 -4.42
N ILE A 108 6.94 -5.44 -5.63
CA ILE A 108 6.54 -6.27 -6.79
C ILE A 108 7.67 -7.20 -7.22
N VAL A 109 8.89 -6.68 -7.32
CA VAL A 109 10.01 -7.40 -7.97
C VAL A 109 10.83 -8.18 -6.96
N HIS A 110 11.06 -7.61 -5.78
CA HIS A 110 12.05 -8.14 -4.83
C HIS A 110 11.45 -8.70 -3.54
N ASN A 111 10.13 -8.66 -3.38
CA ASN A 111 9.44 -9.05 -2.14
C ASN A 111 10.06 -8.36 -0.91
N LYS A 112 10.29 -7.07 -1.03
CA LYS A 112 10.85 -6.25 0.05
C LYS A 112 9.94 -5.11 0.38
N MET A 113 9.86 -4.81 1.68
CA MET A 113 9.12 -3.66 2.19
C MET A 113 10.03 -2.87 3.13
N PRO A 114 9.84 -1.55 3.23
CA PRO A 114 10.60 -0.75 4.18
C PRO A 114 10.20 -1.11 5.61
N ALA A 115 11.08 -0.80 6.56
CA ALA A 115 10.73 -0.89 7.98
C ALA A 115 9.65 0.16 8.27
N LEU A 116 8.58 -0.26 8.93
CA LEU A 116 7.42 0.60 9.19
C LEU A 116 7.41 1.22 10.59
N ASP A 117 8.49 1.04 11.35
CA ASP A 117 8.56 1.48 12.75
C ASP A 117 8.40 2.99 12.92
N SER A 118 8.85 3.76 11.93
CA SER A 118 8.75 5.22 11.94
C SER A 118 7.52 5.77 11.24
N TRP A 119 6.70 4.90 10.65
CA TRP A 119 5.49 5.31 9.94
C TRP A 119 4.34 5.50 10.92
N GLU A 120 3.42 6.37 10.58
CA GLU A 120 2.21 6.57 11.37
C GLU A 120 1.22 5.43 11.14
N ILE A 121 0.49 5.07 12.18
CA ILE A 121 -0.67 4.18 12.04
C ILE A 121 -1.85 5.06 11.66
N VAL A 122 -2.30 4.91 10.42
CA VAL A 122 -3.43 5.67 9.88
C VAL A 122 -4.74 5.02 10.30
N LEU A 123 -4.79 3.69 10.27
CA LEU A 123 -5.99 2.94 10.61
C LEU A 123 -5.58 1.58 11.16
N ASP A 124 -6.20 1.20 12.26
CA ASP A 124 -5.98 -0.10 12.89
C ASP A 124 -7.31 -0.87 12.85
N LEU A 125 -7.35 -1.88 11.99
CA LEU A 125 -8.55 -2.69 11.77
C LEU A 125 -8.59 -3.95 12.64
N ARG A 126 -7.62 -4.11 13.54
CA ARG A 126 -7.62 -5.26 14.45
C ARG A 126 -8.77 -5.15 15.45
N PRO A 127 -9.43 -6.26 15.81
CA PRO A 127 -10.48 -6.24 16.82
C PRO A 127 -9.97 -5.71 18.16
N LYS A 128 -10.76 -4.87 18.82
CA LYS A 128 -10.40 -4.32 20.13
C LYS A 128 -10.88 -5.28 21.20
N MET A 129 -9.97 -6.03 21.78
CA MET A 129 -10.29 -7.03 22.82
C MET A 129 -10.94 -6.41 24.04
N GLU A 130 -10.54 -5.21 24.41
CA GLU A 130 -11.11 -4.51 25.57
C GLU A 130 -12.60 -4.24 25.42
N SER A 131 -13.02 -3.78 24.24
CA SER A 131 -14.44 -3.55 23.98
C SER A 131 -15.24 -4.82 24.03
N TYR A 132 -14.68 -5.90 23.54
CA TYR A 132 -15.32 -7.19 23.54
C TYR A 132 -15.51 -7.74 24.98
N VAL A 133 -14.49 -7.63 25.81
CA VAL A 133 -14.55 -8.07 27.19
C VAL A 133 -15.56 -7.27 28.00
N LYS A 134 -15.62 -5.96 27.80
CA LYS A 134 -16.59 -5.10 28.49
C LYS A 134 -18.02 -5.47 28.12
N ASP A 135 -18.29 -5.72 26.88
CA ASP A 135 -19.62 -6.12 26.44
C ASP A 135 -20.04 -7.45 27.06
N SER A 136 -19.11 -8.37 27.20
CA SER A 136 -19.36 -9.65 27.87
C SER A 136 -19.62 -9.50 29.35
N GLU A 137 -18.94 -8.58 30.02
CA GLU A 137 -19.12 -8.34 31.45
C GLU A 137 -20.44 -7.64 31.77
N ASN A 138 -20.97 -6.87 30.85
CA ASN A 138 -22.22 -6.14 31.02
C ASN A 138 -23.45 -6.99 30.75
N ASP A 139 -23.28 -8.17 30.26
CA ASP A 139 -24.34 -9.13 30.04
C ASP A 139 -24.60 -9.90 31.35
#